data_3cfd595721dedb829e55124ffb842f71
#
_entry.id   3cfd595721dedb829e55124ffb842f71
#
_cell.length_a   1.000
_cell.length_b   1.000
_cell.length_c   1.000
_cell.angle_alpha   90.00
_cell.angle_beta   90.00
_cell.angle_gamma   90.00
#
_symmetry.space_group_name_H-M   'P 1'
#
loop_
_entity.id
_entity.type
_entity.pdbx_description
1 polymer ?
#
loop_
_entity_poly.entity_id
_entity_poly.type
_entity_poly.pdbx_seq_one_letter_code
_entity_poly.pdbx_strand_id
1 'polypeptide(L)'
;MIKNAFAYITRKSLKSIIIMLVILAMSTLSLISLSIKDATDRASKETFANITNSFSMEINRQVNPGTPRGGGNVKGEDIKKIAQTDSIDSYVKRINSVADLVDYDIIETKETLANQSPKRAKNFKRTVMLTGVNDSSKETKFVSGAYKLVEGKHLENEDKNKILMHKDLAEKNNLKVGDKIKIKSNLFDADNEKQADETVEVEIKGLFDGHNSGGVSAAQELYENTLITDVHTAAKVYGNTEDTAVYQDATFFVKGDKNLDSVIKDLGKLDINWRAYNLIKSSSNYPALQQSISGIYSISNKLF
;
A
#
# COMPACT_ATOMS: atom_id res chain seq x y z
N MET A 1 -31.48 53.08 16.76
CA MET A 1 -31.53 51.69 16.28
C MET A 1 -31.01 50.67 17.33
N ILE A 2 -29.82 50.82 17.88
CA ILE A 2 -29.21 49.86 18.85
C ILE A 2 -30.05 49.63 20.12
N LYS A 3 -30.64 50.70 20.73
CA LYS A 3 -31.53 50.56 21.93
C LYS A 3 -32.77 49.71 21.66
N ASN A 4 -33.37 49.78 20.45
CA ASN A 4 -34.54 48.97 20.09
C ASN A 4 -34.18 47.50 19.83
N ALA A 5 -33.00 47.23 19.33
CA ALA A 5 -32.47 45.88 19.16
C ALA A 5 -32.23 45.20 20.53
N PHE A 6 -31.62 45.93 21.45
CA PHE A 6 -31.41 45.46 22.83
C PHE A 6 -32.75 45.17 23.56
N ALA A 7 -33.75 46.08 23.45
CA ALA A 7 -35.06 45.88 24.03
C ALA A 7 -35.81 44.66 23.43
N TYR A 8 -35.58 44.32 22.15
CA TYR A 8 -36.15 43.15 21.51
C TYR A 8 -35.51 41.86 22.03
N ILE A 9 -34.17 41.85 22.17
CA ILE A 9 -33.41 40.71 22.70
C ILE A 9 -33.83 40.37 24.12
N THR A 10 -33.99 41.36 25.00
CA THR A 10 -34.36 41.16 26.39
C THR A 10 -35.83 40.72 26.56
N ARG A 11 -36.72 41.15 25.68
CA ARG A 11 -38.15 40.75 25.72
C ARG A 11 -38.41 39.33 25.18
N LYS A 12 -37.53 38.78 24.36
CA LYS A 12 -37.63 37.42 23.79
C LYS A 12 -36.36 36.63 24.02
N SER A 13 -35.82 36.69 25.23
CA SER A 13 -34.53 36.14 25.62
C SER A 13 -34.34 34.66 25.20
N LEU A 14 -35.33 33.82 25.38
CA LEU A 14 -35.26 32.41 25.01
C LEU A 14 -35.04 32.19 23.50
N LYS A 15 -35.77 32.95 22.64
CA LYS A 15 -35.57 32.87 21.19
C LYS A 15 -34.20 33.40 20.76
N SER A 16 -33.75 34.47 21.39
CA SER A 16 -32.43 35.06 21.12
C SER A 16 -31.29 34.11 21.54
N ILE A 17 -31.43 33.42 22.65
CA ILE A 17 -30.46 32.40 23.11
C ILE A 17 -30.42 31.21 22.13
N ILE A 18 -31.56 30.71 21.67
CA ILE A 18 -31.64 29.62 20.72
C ILE A 18 -30.95 30.01 19.39
N ILE A 19 -31.26 31.21 18.87
CA ILE A 19 -30.60 31.69 17.62
C ILE A 19 -29.10 31.83 17.82
N MET A 20 -28.64 32.36 18.94
CA MET A 20 -27.23 32.51 19.27
C MET A 20 -26.54 31.14 19.34
N LEU A 21 -27.14 30.13 19.95
CA LEU A 21 -26.63 28.78 20.03
C LEU A 21 -26.52 28.12 18.62
N VAL A 22 -27.53 28.33 17.77
CA VAL A 22 -27.51 27.82 16.39
C VAL A 22 -26.38 28.47 15.59
N ILE A 23 -26.22 29.79 15.67
CA ILE A 23 -25.15 30.52 15.01
C ILE A 23 -23.77 30.05 15.51
N LEU A 24 -23.62 29.84 16.81
CA LEU A 24 -22.41 29.35 17.44
C LEU A 24 -22.09 27.94 16.94
N ALA A 25 -23.07 27.05 16.90
CA ALA A 25 -22.90 25.68 16.41
C ALA A 25 -22.53 25.65 14.92
N MET A 26 -23.18 26.44 14.09
CA MET A 26 -22.85 26.54 12.66
C MET A 26 -21.45 27.12 12.42
N SER A 27 -21.07 28.14 13.22
CA SER A 27 -19.72 28.74 13.11
C SER A 27 -18.63 27.77 13.53
N THR A 28 -18.84 27.01 14.60
CA THR A 28 -17.88 26.00 15.07
C THR A 28 -17.75 24.86 14.07
N LEU A 29 -18.85 24.36 13.51
CA LEU A 29 -18.83 23.34 12.45
C LEU A 29 -18.10 23.83 11.20
N SER A 30 -18.32 25.08 10.78
CA SER A 30 -17.62 25.67 9.64
C SER A 30 -16.12 25.80 9.88
N LEU A 31 -15.70 26.22 11.07
CA LEU A 31 -14.28 26.30 11.45
C LEU A 31 -13.61 24.92 11.48
N ILE A 32 -14.30 23.92 12.02
CA ILE A 32 -13.81 22.54 12.03
C ILE A 32 -13.66 22.02 10.60
N SER A 33 -14.64 22.24 9.73
CA SER A 33 -14.60 21.83 8.32
C SER A 33 -13.44 22.49 7.56
N LEU A 34 -13.21 23.79 7.78
CA LEU A 34 -12.08 24.52 7.20
C LEU A 34 -10.73 23.98 7.69
N SER A 35 -10.63 23.69 9.00
CA SER A 35 -9.40 23.11 9.58
C SER A 35 -9.10 21.72 9.05
N ILE A 36 -10.11 20.87 8.90
CA ILE A 36 -9.97 19.53 8.28
C ILE A 36 -9.54 19.67 6.84
N LYS A 37 -10.18 20.57 6.07
CA LYS A 37 -9.80 20.82 4.68
C LYS A 37 -8.34 21.27 4.56
N ASP A 38 -7.92 22.26 5.34
CA ASP A 38 -6.55 22.78 5.31
C ASP A 38 -5.52 21.69 5.71
N ALA A 39 -5.81 20.88 6.74
CA ALA A 39 -4.98 19.76 7.13
C ALA A 39 -4.90 18.68 6.01
N THR A 40 -6.02 18.38 5.36
CA THR A 40 -6.07 17.42 4.25
C THR A 40 -5.30 17.94 3.03
N ASP A 41 -5.45 19.24 2.70
CA ASP A 41 -4.73 19.87 1.59
C ASP A 41 -3.22 19.91 1.84
N ARG A 42 -2.78 20.19 3.08
CA ARG A 42 -1.36 20.12 3.46
C ARG A 42 -0.82 18.71 3.38
N ALA A 43 -1.48 17.73 3.99
CA ALA A 43 -1.09 16.32 3.94
C ALA A 43 -1.03 15.81 2.50
N SER A 44 -1.99 16.18 1.65
CA SER A 44 -1.98 15.84 0.22
C SER A 44 -0.82 16.47 -0.52
N LYS A 45 -0.51 17.75 -0.27
CA LYS A 45 0.62 18.44 -0.89
C LYS A 45 1.96 17.86 -0.47
N GLU A 46 2.15 17.53 0.82
CA GLU A 46 3.35 16.89 1.34
C GLU A 46 3.52 15.49 0.77
N THR A 47 2.46 14.69 0.78
CA THR A 47 2.46 13.34 0.17
C THR A 47 2.80 13.43 -1.32
N PHE A 48 2.22 14.40 -2.03
CA PHE A 48 2.45 14.61 -3.45
C PHE A 48 3.89 15.04 -3.75
N ALA A 49 4.44 15.98 -2.96
CA ALA A 49 5.82 16.41 -3.10
C ALA A 49 6.80 15.24 -2.85
N ASN A 50 6.55 14.43 -1.84
CA ASN A 50 7.36 13.25 -1.54
C ASN A 50 7.28 12.20 -2.66
N ILE A 51 6.10 11.97 -3.24
CA ILE A 51 5.92 11.01 -4.34
C ILE A 51 6.63 11.49 -5.60
N THR A 52 6.58 12.79 -5.92
CA THR A 52 7.21 13.35 -7.12
C THR A 52 8.73 13.43 -7.03
N ASN A 53 9.31 13.53 -5.82
CA ASN A 53 10.75 13.52 -5.62
C ASN A 53 11.25 12.10 -5.29
N SER A 54 10.89 11.14 -6.13
CA SER A 54 11.25 9.73 -5.96
C SER A 54 11.60 9.07 -7.29
N PHE A 55 12.26 7.91 -7.21
CA PHE A 55 12.50 7.04 -8.35
C PHE A 55 12.35 5.59 -7.93
N SER A 56 11.93 4.73 -8.87
CA SER A 56 11.88 3.29 -8.70
C SER A 56 13.05 2.61 -9.39
N MET A 57 13.58 1.58 -8.75
CA MET A 57 14.59 0.69 -9.30
C MET A 57 13.93 -0.64 -9.66
N GLU A 58 13.97 -0.98 -10.93
CA GLU A 58 13.41 -2.21 -11.49
C GLU A 58 14.47 -2.92 -12.32
N ILE A 59 14.25 -4.21 -12.61
CA ILE A 59 15.19 -4.94 -13.48
C ILE A 59 15.12 -4.44 -14.93
N ASN A 60 16.27 -4.39 -15.56
CA ASN A 60 16.36 -4.23 -17.02
C ASN A 60 16.11 -5.59 -17.69
N ARG A 61 14.91 -5.82 -18.18
CA ARG A 61 14.51 -7.11 -18.78
C ARG A 61 15.27 -7.49 -20.06
N GLN A 62 16.04 -6.58 -20.65
CA GLN A 62 16.90 -6.90 -21.80
C GLN A 62 18.10 -7.76 -21.41
N VAL A 63 18.55 -7.69 -20.16
CA VAL A 63 19.74 -8.40 -19.64
C VAL A 63 19.44 -9.24 -18.40
N ASN A 64 18.28 -9.06 -17.78
CA ASN A 64 17.83 -9.81 -16.62
C ASN A 64 16.39 -10.29 -16.83
N PRO A 65 16.14 -11.57 -17.07
CA PRO A 65 14.79 -12.09 -17.34
C PRO A 65 13.87 -12.04 -16.12
N GLY A 66 14.43 -11.80 -14.93
CA GLY A 66 13.68 -11.87 -13.67
C GLY A 66 13.61 -13.28 -13.08
N THR A 67 12.61 -13.49 -12.22
CA THR A 67 12.33 -14.81 -11.62
C THR A 67 11.66 -15.76 -12.63
N PRO A 68 11.62 -17.08 -12.38
CA PRO A 68 10.95 -18.04 -13.26
C PRO A 68 9.50 -17.71 -13.58
N ARG A 69 8.74 -17.08 -12.65
CA ARG A 69 7.39 -16.59 -12.88
C ARG A 69 7.34 -15.25 -13.63
N GLY A 70 8.48 -14.64 -13.93
CA GLY A 70 8.60 -13.35 -14.60
C GLY A 70 8.53 -12.14 -13.66
N GLY A 71 8.73 -12.35 -12.37
CA GLY A 71 8.85 -11.28 -11.37
C GLY A 71 10.13 -10.46 -11.50
N GLY A 72 10.34 -9.52 -10.60
CA GLY A 72 11.57 -8.75 -10.48
C GLY A 72 12.72 -9.58 -9.89
N ASN A 73 13.92 -9.11 -10.06
CA ASN A 73 15.14 -9.71 -9.50
C ASN A 73 16.11 -8.59 -9.10
N VAL A 74 15.65 -7.69 -8.26
CA VAL A 74 16.48 -6.62 -7.69
C VAL A 74 17.18 -7.16 -6.46
N LYS A 75 18.49 -6.93 -6.34
CA LYS A 75 19.29 -7.45 -5.23
C LYS A 75 19.14 -6.58 -3.99
N GLY A 76 18.94 -7.21 -2.84
CA GLY A 76 18.83 -6.53 -1.56
C GLY A 76 20.07 -5.73 -1.17
N GLU A 77 21.28 -6.22 -1.51
CA GLU A 77 22.54 -5.52 -1.29
C GLU A 77 22.63 -4.19 -2.06
N ASP A 78 22.12 -4.15 -3.31
CA ASP A 78 22.13 -2.93 -4.13
C ASP A 78 21.08 -1.92 -3.61
N ILE A 79 19.91 -2.40 -3.19
CA ILE A 79 18.91 -1.56 -2.49
C ILE A 79 19.54 -0.91 -1.25
N LYS A 80 20.25 -1.69 -0.45
CA LYS A 80 20.91 -1.23 0.77
C LYS A 80 21.97 -0.15 0.49
N LYS A 81 22.80 -0.34 -0.54
CA LYS A 81 23.81 0.65 -0.96
C LYS A 81 23.15 2.00 -1.28
N ILE A 82 22.05 2.00 -2.03
CA ILE A 82 21.32 3.23 -2.38
C ILE A 82 20.69 3.85 -1.14
N ALA A 83 19.98 3.05 -0.33
CA ALA A 83 19.29 3.51 0.86
C ALA A 83 20.19 4.15 1.92
N GLN A 84 21.49 3.79 1.94
CA GLN A 84 22.48 4.34 2.85
C GLN A 84 23.07 5.69 2.40
N THR A 85 22.72 6.20 1.22
CA THR A 85 23.20 7.51 0.76
C THR A 85 22.49 8.66 1.46
N ASP A 86 23.20 9.72 1.79
CA ASP A 86 22.64 10.88 2.49
C ASP A 86 21.50 11.60 1.73
N SER A 87 21.40 11.36 0.43
CA SER A 87 20.37 11.96 -0.42
C SER A 87 19.00 11.29 -0.30
N ILE A 88 18.94 10.07 0.23
CA ILE A 88 17.71 9.31 0.39
C ILE A 88 17.11 9.59 1.76
N ASP A 89 15.83 9.95 1.76
CA ASP A 89 15.04 10.18 2.96
C ASP A 89 14.46 8.87 3.49
N SER A 90 13.83 8.12 2.61
CA SER A 90 13.20 6.85 2.93
C SER A 90 13.08 5.98 1.67
N TYR A 91 12.72 4.73 1.83
CA TYR A 91 12.51 3.80 0.72
C TYR A 91 11.49 2.74 1.06
N VAL A 92 10.89 2.16 0.04
CA VAL A 92 10.11 0.93 0.12
C VAL A 92 10.70 -0.10 -0.83
N LYS A 93 10.94 -1.30 -0.33
CA LYS A 93 11.33 -2.47 -1.13
C LYS A 93 10.20 -3.49 -1.11
N ARG A 94 10.02 -4.22 -2.21
CA ARG A 94 8.87 -5.09 -2.39
C ARG A 94 9.28 -6.47 -2.87
N ILE A 95 8.71 -7.49 -2.23
CA ILE A 95 8.74 -8.89 -2.68
C ILE A 95 7.33 -9.23 -3.14
N ASN A 96 7.16 -9.68 -4.39
CA ASN A 96 5.90 -10.21 -4.89
C ASN A 96 6.02 -11.72 -5.03
N SER A 97 5.15 -12.42 -4.31
CA SER A 97 5.09 -13.89 -4.31
C SER A 97 3.64 -14.34 -4.13
N VAL A 98 3.44 -15.61 -3.94
CA VAL A 98 2.15 -16.19 -3.55
C VAL A 98 2.34 -17.01 -2.29
N ALA A 99 1.27 -17.21 -1.53
CA ALA A 99 1.25 -18.09 -0.38
C ALA A 99 -0.07 -18.86 -0.33
N ASP A 100 -0.03 -20.05 0.25
CA ASP A 100 -1.23 -20.80 0.57
C ASP A 100 -1.67 -20.50 2.00
N LEU A 101 -2.95 -20.23 2.17
CA LEU A 101 -3.60 -20.16 3.47
C LEU A 101 -3.73 -21.59 4.04
N VAL A 102 -3.24 -21.82 5.25
CA VAL A 102 -3.42 -23.10 5.94
C VAL A 102 -4.75 -23.05 6.69
N ASP A 103 -5.67 -23.96 6.33
CA ASP A 103 -7.00 -24.12 6.93
C ASP A 103 -8.01 -22.98 6.71
N TYR A 104 -7.73 -22.05 5.79
CA TYR A 104 -8.62 -20.96 5.42
C TYR A 104 -8.94 -20.96 3.93
N ASP A 105 -10.08 -20.37 3.56
CA ASP A 105 -10.57 -20.33 2.20
C ASP A 105 -10.36 -18.93 1.58
N ILE A 106 -10.05 -18.92 0.28
CA ILE A 106 -9.95 -17.69 -0.52
C ILE A 106 -11.32 -17.22 -1.02
N ILE A 107 -11.41 -15.98 -1.47
CA ILE A 107 -12.60 -15.45 -2.13
C ILE A 107 -12.58 -15.90 -3.60
N GLU A 108 -13.72 -16.40 -4.06
CA GLU A 108 -13.95 -16.80 -5.44
C GLU A 108 -15.22 -16.11 -5.98
N THR A 109 -15.17 -15.68 -7.23
CA THR A 109 -16.30 -15.12 -7.95
C THR A 109 -16.80 -16.09 -9.00
N LYS A 110 -17.99 -15.85 -9.55
CA LYS A 110 -18.48 -16.66 -10.68
C LYS A 110 -17.54 -16.64 -11.86
N GLU A 111 -16.91 -15.50 -12.11
CA GLU A 111 -15.95 -15.30 -13.21
C GLU A 111 -14.65 -16.08 -12.98
N THR A 112 -14.05 -15.98 -11.80
CA THR A 112 -12.81 -16.70 -11.47
C THR A 112 -13.02 -18.21 -11.49
N LEU A 113 -14.18 -18.70 -11.03
CA LEU A 113 -14.54 -20.13 -11.11
C LEU A 113 -14.74 -20.60 -12.54
N ALA A 114 -15.40 -19.79 -13.39
CA ALA A 114 -15.64 -20.14 -14.80
C ALA A 114 -14.34 -20.20 -15.61
N ASN A 115 -13.34 -19.37 -15.27
CA ASN A 115 -12.06 -19.27 -15.96
C ASN A 115 -10.99 -20.23 -15.39
N GLN A 116 -11.29 -20.92 -14.31
CA GLN A 116 -10.31 -21.76 -13.62
C GLN A 116 -10.06 -23.08 -14.33
N SER A 117 -8.83 -23.37 -14.71
CA SER A 117 -8.45 -24.69 -15.21
C SER A 117 -8.45 -25.75 -14.09
N PRO A 118 -8.73 -27.03 -14.39
CA PRO A 118 -8.69 -28.11 -13.39
C PRO A 118 -7.34 -28.22 -12.66
N LYS A 119 -6.23 -27.99 -13.36
CA LYS A 119 -4.89 -27.97 -12.77
C LYS A 119 -4.75 -26.85 -11.76
N ARG A 120 -5.25 -25.66 -12.08
CA ARG A 120 -5.19 -24.49 -11.19
C ARG A 120 -6.09 -24.68 -9.96
N ALA A 121 -7.31 -25.19 -10.16
CA ALA A 121 -8.24 -25.54 -9.08
C ALA A 121 -7.63 -26.51 -8.06
N LYS A 122 -6.79 -27.43 -8.52
CA LYS A 122 -6.12 -28.42 -7.65
C LYS A 122 -4.91 -27.81 -6.92
N ASN A 123 -4.03 -27.12 -7.65
CA ASN A 123 -2.70 -26.75 -7.19
C ASN A 123 -2.66 -25.39 -6.46
N PHE A 124 -3.64 -24.53 -6.73
CA PHE A 124 -3.71 -23.15 -6.22
C PHE A 124 -5.02 -22.85 -5.48
N LYS A 125 -5.63 -23.88 -4.91
CA LYS A 125 -6.97 -23.79 -4.29
C LYS A 125 -7.07 -22.74 -3.17
N ARG A 126 -5.99 -22.58 -2.39
CA ARG A 126 -5.94 -21.68 -1.22
C ARG A 126 -4.88 -20.59 -1.38
N THR A 127 -4.47 -20.35 -2.59
CA THR A 127 -3.37 -19.44 -2.89
C THR A 127 -3.86 -18.00 -2.95
N VAL A 128 -3.15 -17.14 -2.26
CA VAL A 128 -3.32 -15.68 -2.24
C VAL A 128 -2.06 -15.01 -2.77
N MET A 129 -2.19 -13.77 -3.25
CA MET A 129 -1.01 -12.92 -3.51
C MET A 129 -0.37 -12.53 -2.18
N LEU A 130 0.95 -12.61 -2.12
CA LEU A 130 1.75 -12.22 -0.96
C LEU A 130 2.68 -11.08 -1.37
N THR A 131 2.44 -9.89 -0.85
CA THR A 131 3.29 -8.71 -1.08
C THR A 131 4.04 -8.37 0.19
N GLY A 132 5.35 -8.61 0.20
CA GLY A 132 6.24 -8.22 1.29
C GLY A 132 6.75 -6.80 1.10
N VAL A 133 6.57 -5.94 2.10
CA VAL A 133 7.05 -4.56 2.11
C VAL A 133 7.63 -4.20 3.48
N ASN A 134 8.60 -3.29 3.50
CA ASN A 134 9.16 -2.78 4.76
C ASN A 134 8.34 -1.64 5.39
N ASP A 135 7.49 -0.96 4.61
CA ASP A 135 6.58 0.09 5.07
C ASP A 135 5.32 0.06 4.20
N SER A 136 4.22 -0.48 4.73
CA SER A 136 3.00 -0.62 3.95
C SER A 136 2.28 0.70 3.68
N SER A 137 2.54 1.76 4.44
CA SER A 137 1.97 3.08 4.19
C SER A 137 2.48 3.70 2.88
N LYS A 138 3.67 3.28 2.43
CA LYS A 138 4.32 3.71 1.19
C LYS A 138 4.14 2.71 0.04
N GLU A 139 3.41 1.63 0.26
CA GLU A 139 3.07 0.69 -0.80
C GLU A 139 2.17 1.37 -1.83
N THR A 140 2.46 1.16 -3.11
CA THR A 140 1.86 1.89 -4.24
C THR A 140 0.33 1.90 -4.22
N LYS A 141 -0.31 0.79 -3.86
CA LYS A 141 -1.78 0.70 -3.82
C LYS A 141 -2.39 1.48 -2.66
N PHE A 142 -1.70 1.58 -1.52
CA PHE A 142 -2.13 2.48 -0.44
C PHE A 142 -1.92 3.94 -0.82
N VAL A 143 -0.76 4.27 -1.37
CA VAL A 143 -0.45 5.64 -1.81
C VAL A 143 -1.41 6.11 -2.90
N SER A 144 -1.78 5.24 -3.85
CA SER A 144 -2.72 5.56 -4.92
C SER A 144 -4.19 5.58 -4.48
N GLY A 145 -4.48 5.15 -3.24
CA GLY A 145 -5.85 5.02 -2.73
C GLY A 145 -6.61 3.81 -3.26
N ALA A 146 -5.97 2.89 -4.01
CA ALA A 146 -6.56 1.63 -4.43
C ALA A 146 -6.80 0.70 -3.23
N TYR A 147 -5.96 0.80 -2.20
CA TYR A 147 -6.17 0.19 -0.89
C TYR A 147 -6.37 1.28 0.16
N LYS A 148 -7.22 0.98 1.13
CA LYS A 148 -7.47 1.83 2.30
C LYS A 148 -7.41 0.98 3.56
N LEU A 149 -6.54 1.35 4.51
CA LEU A 149 -6.54 0.73 5.84
C LEU A 149 -7.84 1.09 6.55
N VAL A 150 -8.59 0.09 7.00
CA VAL A 150 -9.90 0.26 7.66
C VAL A 150 -9.86 -0.10 9.13
N GLU A 151 -8.92 -0.95 9.56
CA GLU A 151 -8.74 -1.34 10.95
C GLU A 151 -7.27 -1.65 11.24
N GLY A 152 -6.82 -1.44 12.47
CA GLY A 152 -5.46 -1.72 12.91
C GLY A 152 -4.44 -0.66 12.48
N LYS A 153 -3.22 -1.09 12.14
CA LYS A 153 -2.09 -0.22 11.81
C LYS A 153 -1.33 -0.74 10.59
N HIS A 154 -0.67 0.18 9.88
CA HIS A 154 0.29 -0.16 8.84
C HIS A 154 1.46 -1.00 9.36
N LEU A 155 2.07 -1.77 8.46
CA LEU A 155 3.34 -2.44 8.71
C LEU A 155 4.46 -1.42 8.68
N GLU A 156 5.41 -1.59 9.60
CA GLU A 156 6.60 -0.78 9.77
C GLU A 156 7.86 -1.63 9.59
N ASN A 157 9.00 -1.00 9.40
CA ASN A 157 10.26 -1.68 9.09
C ASN A 157 10.70 -2.73 10.13
N GLU A 158 10.30 -2.56 11.39
CA GLU A 158 10.65 -3.47 12.49
C GLU A 158 9.69 -4.65 12.67
N ASP A 159 8.59 -4.68 11.93
CA ASP A 159 7.60 -5.75 12.03
C ASP A 159 8.16 -7.07 11.50
N LYS A 160 7.82 -8.16 12.21
CA LYS A 160 8.11 -9.54 11.81
C LYS A 160 6.90 -10.42 12.07
N ASN A 161 6.63 -11.32 11.14
CA ASN A 161 5.47 -12.21 11.19
C ASN A 161 4.13 -11.46 11.36
N LYS A 162 4.00 -10.31 10.67
CA LYS A 162 2.79 -9.50 10.66
C LYS A 162 2.23 -9.40 9.25
N ILE A 163 0.89 -9.34 9.15
CA ILE A 163 0.21 -9.15 7.87
C ILE A 163 -0.87 -8.09 7.98
N LEU A 164 -1.17 -7.47 6.83
CA LEU A 164 -2.45 -6.84 6.57
C LEU A 164 -3.25 -7.78 5.67
N MET A 165 -4.54 -7.95 5.98
CA MET A 165 -5.47 -8.80 5.26
C MET A 165 -6.63 -7.97 4.71
N HIS A 166 -7.17 -8.36 3.57
CA HIS A 166 -8.39 -7.72 3.07
C HIS A 166 -9.56 -8.02 4.00
N LYS A 167 -10.39 -7.02 4.29
CA LYS A 167 -11.52 -7.13 5.22
C LYS A 167 -12.49 -8.28 4.85
N ASP A 168 -12.80 -8.42 3.55
CA ASP A 168 -13.75 -9.44 3.08
C ASP A 168 -13.17 -10.86 3.22
N LEU A 169 -11.85 -11.02 3.05
CA LEU A 169 -11.16 -12.29 3.29
C LEU A 169 -11.18 -12.64 4.79
N ALA A 170 -10.97 -11.64 5.64
CA ALA A 170 -11.05 -11.80 7.09
C ALA A 170 -12.48 -12.17 7.53
N GLU A 171 -13.51 -11.47 7.02
CA GLU A 171 -14.92 -11.74 7.30
C GLU A 171 -15.30 -13.15 6.87
N LYS A 172 -14.95 -13.57 5.65
CA LYS A 172 -15.21 -14.93 5.15
C LYS A 172 -14.69 -16.03 6.07
N ASN A 173 -13.55 -15.79 6.71
CA ASN A 173 -12.87 -16.75 7.55
C ASN A 173 -13.08 -16.50 9.07
N ASN A 174 -13.97 -15.57 9.45
CA ASN A 174 -14.23 -15.18 10.84
C ASN A 174 -12.96 -14.72 11.58
N LEU A 175 -12.08 -13.99 10.90
CA LEU A 175 -10.82 -13.46 11.42
C LEU A 175 -10.91 -11.96 11.72
N LYS A 176 -10.10 -11.50 12.67
CA LYS A 176 -10.01 -10.11 13.09
C LYS A 176 -8.56 -9.70 13.37
N VAL A 177 -8.32 -8.41 13.55
CA VAL A 177 -7.02 -7.88 14.00
C VAL A 177 -6.61 -8.54 15.32
N GLY A 178 -5.35 -8.98 15.38
CA GLY A 178 -4.75 -9.71 16.49
C GLY A 178 -4.81 -11.22 16.35
N ASP A 179 -5.65 -11.76 15.47
CA ASP A 179 -5.68 -13.22 15.24
C ASP A 179 -4.42 -13.69 14.53
N LYS A 180 -4.04 -14.93 14.78
CA LYS A 180 -2.90 -15.59 14.15
C LYS A 180 -3.38 -16.63 13.16
N ILE A 181 -2.77 -16.61 11.99
CA ILE A 181 -3.00 -17.59 10.94
C ILE A 181 -1.68 -18.23 10.51
N LYS A 182 -1.78 -19.32 9.76
CA LYS A 182 -0.61 -20.00 9.19
C LYS A 182 -0.65 -19.84 7.67
N ILE A 183 0.49 -19.51 7.11
CA ILE A 183 0.72 -19.43 5.66
C ILE A 183 1.95 -20.25 5.30
N LYS A 184 2.03 -20.70 4.06
CA LYS A 184 3.20 -21.36 3.50
C LYS A 184 3.35 -21.05 2.02
N SER A 185 4.52 -21.30 1.45
CA SER A 185 4.71 -21.19 0.00
C SER A 185 3.89 -22.24 -0.74
N ASN A 186 3.52 -21.94 -1.97
CA ASN A 186 2.92 -22.93 -2.87
C ASN A 186 4.03 -23.74 -3.57
N LEU A 187 3.98 -25.07 -3.48
CA LEU A 187 4.98 -25.96 -4.09
C LEU A 187 4.91 -25.98 -5.63
N PHE A 188 3.82 -25.52 -6.21
CA PHE A 188 3.64 -25.40 -7.67
C PHE A 188 3.98 -24.02 -8.22
N ASP A 189 4.36 -23.07 -7.35
CA ASP A 189 4.83 -21.78 -7.79
C ASP A 189 6.24 -21.91 -8.38
N ALA A 190 6.41 -21.39 -9.60
CA ALA A 190 7.68 -21.45 -10.30
C ALA A 190 8.82 -20.73 -9.55
N ASP A 191 8.50 -19.71 -8.76
CA ASP A 191 9.47 -18.96 -7.97
C ASP A 191 9.88 -19.69 -6.67
N ASN A 192 9.19 -20.78 -6.30
CA ASN A 192 9.59 -21.63 -5.18
C ASN A 192 10.67 -22.67 -5.59
N GLU A 193 11.78 -22.16 -6.12
CA GLU A 193 12.89 -23.01 -6.60
C GLU A 193 13.52 -23.87 -5.51
N LYS A 194 13.46 -23.42 -4.26
CA LYS A 194 13.96 -24.16 -3.09
C LYS A 194 13.01 -25.25 -2.57
N GLN A 195 11.83 -25.37 -3.18
CA GLN A 195 10.78 -26.27 -2.71
C GLN A 195 10.48 -26.08 -1.20
N ALA A 196 10.49 -24.82 -0.73
CA ALA A 196 10.16 -24.49 0.63
C ALA A 196 8.70 -24.89 0.92
N ASP A 197 8.45 -25.52 2.07
CA ASP A 197 7.12 -25.94 2.52
C ASP A 197 6.94 -25.69 4.03
N GLU A 198 7.79 -24.85 4.61
CA GLU A 198 7.68 -24.49 6.03
C GLU A 198 6.45 -23.61 6.26
N THR A 199 5.69 -23.96 7.28
CA THR A 199 4.55 -23.17 7.72
C THR A 199 5.02 -22.02 8.59
N VAL A 200 4.61 -20.80 8.26
CA VAL A 200 4.92 -19.59 9.00
C VAL A 200 3.65 -19.07 9.67
N GLU A 201 3.67 -18.93 11.01
CA GLU A 201 2.61 -18.28 11.75
C GLU A 201 2.76 -16.76 11.65
N VAL A 202 1.67 -16.07 11.32
CA VAL A 202 1.61 -14.60 11.16
C VAL A 202 0.41 -14.04 11.91
N GLU A 203 0.55 -12.84 12.45
CA GLU A 203 -0.52 -12.12 13.14
C GLU A 203 -1.11 -11.03 12.25
N ILE A 204 -2.43 -10.91 12.23
CA ILE A 204 -3.15 -9.86 11.51
C ILE A 204 -2.96 -8.54 12.27
N LYS A 205 -2.12 -7.64 11.74
CA LYS A 205 -1.87 -6.29 12.31
C LYS A 205 -2.92 -5.27 11.90
N GLY A 206 -3.56 -5.47 10.76
CA GLY A 206 -4.61 -4.59 10.26
C GLY A 206 -5.41 -5.18 9.12
N LEU A 207 -6.54 -4.55 8.85
CA LEU A 207 -7.42 -4.88 7.74
C LEU A 207 -7.46 -3.73 6.75
N PHE A 208 -7.51 -4.05 5.46
CA PHE A 208 -7.66 -3.07 4.40
C PHE A 208 -8.84 -3.39 3.48
N ASP A 209 -9.28 -2.40 2.76
CA ASP A 209 -10.33 -2.44 1.75
C ASP A 209 -9.79 -2.03 0.39
N GLY A 210 -10.38 -2.51 -0.68
CA GLY A 210 -10.06 -2.15 -2.06
C GLY A 210 -10.54 -3.23 -3.02
N HIS A 211 -11.00 -2.82 -4.21
CA HIS A 211 -11.54 -3.73 -5.21
C HIS A 211 -10.89 -3.49 -6.57
N ASN A 212 -10.78 -4.55 -7.35
CA ASN A 212 -10.31 -4.44 -8.74
C ASN A 212 -11.27 -3.55 -9.55
N SER A 213 -10.70 -2.68 -10.38
CA SER A 213 -11.49 -1.80 -11.26
C SER A 213 -12.06 -2.50 -12.50
N GLY A 214 -11.73 -3.77 -12.73
CA GLY A 214 -12.17 -4.59 -13.87
C GLY A 214 -12.24 -6.07 -13.53
N GLY A 215 -12.70 -6.88 -14.48
CA GLY A 215 -12.77 -8.32 -14.35
C GLY A 215 -11.39 -8.96 -14.14
N VAL A 216 -11.35 -9.99 -13.30
CA VAL A 216 -10.13 -10.72 -12.95
C VAL A 216 -10.33 -12.19 -13.27
N SER A 217 -9.40 -12.79 -14.02
CA SER A 217 -9.53 -14.16 -14.50
C SER A 217 -9.18 -15.22 -13.47
N ALA A 218 -8.33 -14.89 -12.51
CA ALA A 218 -7.84 -15.83 -11.52
C ALA A 218 -8.09 -15.33 -10.09
N ALA A 219 -8.59 -16.21 -9.22
CA ALA A 219 -8.97 -15.84 -7.86
C ALA A 219 -7.84 -15.16 -7.07
N GLN A 220 -6.59 -15.62 -7.22
CA GLN A 220 -5.45 -15.01 -6.53
C GLN A 220 -5.10 -13.59 -7.02
N GLU A 221 -5.66 -13.12 -8.13
CA GLU A 221 -5.47 -11.75 -8.64
C GLU A 221 -6.52 -10.77 -8.09
N LEU A 222 -7.53 -11.28 -7.39
CA LEU A 222 -8.49 -10.45 -6.66
C LEU A 222 -7.76 -9.69 -5.54
N TYR A 223 -8.09 -8.41 -5.37
CA TYR A 223 -7.56 -7.62 -4.26
C TYR A 223 -7.95 -8.21 -2.91
N GLU A 224 -9.13 -8.82 -2.85
CA GLU A 224 -9.64 -9.54 -1.69
C GLU A 224 -8.74 -10.72 -1.28
N ASN A 225 -8.01 -11.32 -2.21
CA ASN A 225 -7.07 -12.42 -1.97
C ASN A 225 -5.62 -11.95 -1.92
N THR A 226 -5.38 -10.76 -1.37
CA THR A 226 -4.03 -10.24 -1.14
C THR A 226 -3.71 -10.18 0.34
N LEU A 227 -2.55 -10.72 0.72
CA LEU A 227 -1.90 -10.46 1.99
C LEU A 227 -0.73 -9.50 1.76
N ILE A 228 -0.64 -8.47 2.60
CA ILE A 228 0.55 -7.62 2.65
C ILE A 228 1.29 -7.99 3.93
N THR A 229 2.56 -8.32 3.82
CA THR A 229 3.38 -8.76 4.95
C THR A 229 4.66 -7.95 5.06
N ASP A 230 5.37 -8.08 6.16
CA ASP A 230 6.73 -7.57 6.29
C ASP A 230 7.69 -8.36 5.37
N VAL A 231 8.79 -7.73 4.95
CA VAL A 231 9.76 -8.34 4.02
C VAL A 231 10.44 -9.57 4.59
N HIS A 232 10.67 -9.61 5.91
CA HIS A 232 11.26 -10.76 6.58
C HIS A 232 10.37 -11.99 6.41
N THR A 233 9.08 -11.86 6.65
CA THR A 233 8.09 -12.92 6.51
C THR A 233 7.95 -13.37 5.05
N ALA A 234 7.87 -12.43 4.10
CA ALA A 234 7.80 -12.77 2.68
C ALA A 234 9.04 -13.58 2.22
N ALA A 235 10.23 -13.18 2.65
CA ALA A 235 11.46 -13.90 2.37
C ALA A 235 11.44 -15.30 3.00
N LYS A 236 11.07 -15.41 4.29
CA LYS A 236 11.04 -16.65 5.05
C LYS A 236 10.11 -17.70 4.45
N VAL A 237 8.93 -17.30 3.96
CA VAL A 237 7.97 -18.22 3.31
C VAL A 237 8.61 -18.98 2.15
N TYR A 238 9.59 -18.39 1.46
CA TYR A 238 10.35 -19.00 0.35
C TYR A 238 11.71 -19.53 0.77
N GLY A 239 11.95 -19.72 2.08
CA GLY A 239 13.22 -20.24 2.61
C GLY A 239 14.41 -19.29 2.38
N ASN A 240 14.14 -17.98 2.33
CA ASN A 240 15.13 -16.93 2.18
C ASN A 240 15.25 -16.09 3.46
N THR A 241 16.35 -15.33 3.54
CA THR A 241 16.50 -14.16 4.41
C THR A 241 16.25 -12.90 3.59
N GLU A 242 16.18 -11.74 4.23
CA GLU A 242 16.07 -10.46 3.52
C GLU A 242 17.26 -10.21 2.57
N ASP A 243 18.47 -10.65 2.93
CA ASP A 243 19.67 -10.48 2.12
C ASP A 243 19.70 -11.44 0.90
N THR A 244 19.11 -12.62 1.03
CA THR A 244 19.08 -13.64 -0.04
C THR A 244 17.81 -13.61 -0.87
N ALA A 245 16.80 -12.87 -0.43
CA ALA A 245 15.55 -12.72 -1.18
C ALA A 245 15.73 -11.90 -2.44
N VAL A 246 14.88 -12.16 -3.40
CA VAL A 246 14.76 -11.39 -4.65
C VAL A 246 13.61 -10.41 -4.51
N TYR A 247 13.87 -9.16 -4.84
CA TYR A 247 12.89 -8.09 -4.75
C TYR A 247 12.29 -7.79 -6.12
N GLN A 248 10.99 -7.52 -6.15
CA GLN A 248 10.28 -7.08 -7.34
C GLN A 248 10.83 -5.73 -7.83
N ASP A 249 10.94 -4.80 -6.92
CA ASP A 249 11.40 -3.43 -7.12
C ASP A 249 11.74 -2.77 -5.76
N ALA A 250 12.32 -1.57 -5.86
CA ALA A 250 12.43 -0.66 -4.73
C ALA A 250 12.15 0.77 -5.19
N THR A 251 11.41 1.54 -4.39
CA THR A 251 11.18 2.96 -4.62
C THR A 251 11.91 3.76 -3.54
N PHE A 252 12.69 4.74 -3.97
CA PHE A 252 13.49 5.61 -3.11
C PHE A 252 12.94 7.03 -3.14
N PHE A 253 12.70 7.58 -1.97
CA PHE A 253 12.25 8.95 -1.77
C PHE A 253 13.46 9.82 -1.46
N VAL A 254 13.67 10.84 -2.28
CA VAL A 254 14.81 11.75 -2.18
C VAL A 254 14.45 12.89 -1.22
N LYS A 255 15.39 13.33 -0.40
CA LYS A 255 15.20 14.50 0.49
C LYS A 255 14.74 15.71 -0.30
N GLY A 256 13.77 16.46 0.23
CA GLY A 256 13.09 17.54 -0.47
C GLY A 256 13.98 18.70 -0.92
N ASP A 257 15.15 18.87 -0.29
CA ASP A 257 16.17 19.87 -0.64
C ASP A 257 17.11 19.44 -1.77
N LYS A 258 17.01 18.17 -2.24
CA LYS A 258 17.88 17.60 -3.27
C LYS A 258 17.18 17.52 -4.64
N ASN A 259 17.95 17.81 -5.68
CA ASN A 259 17.47 17.64 -7.05
C ASN A 259 17.57 16.19 -7.48
N LEU A 260 16.46 15.60 -7.94
CA LEU A 260 16.35 14.18 -8.31
C LEU A 260 17.38 13.77 -9.38
N ASP A 261 17.58 14.61 -10.42
CA ASP A 261 18.52 14.28 -11.50
C ASP A 261 19.97 14.27 -11.03
N SER A 262 20.33 15.20 -10.15
CA SER A 262 21.64 15.23 -9.52
C SER A 262 21.88 13.99 -8.66
N VAL A 263 20.87 13.61 -7.86
CA VAL A 263 20.94 12.41 -7.01
C VAL A 263 21.13 11.16 -7.87
N ILE A 264 20.33 10.97 -8.91
CA ILE A 264 20.46 9.81 -9.81
C ILE A 264 21.85 9.76 -10.46
N LYS A 265 22.38 10.92 -10.87
CA LYS A 265 23.74 11.00 -11.43
C LYS A 265 24.81 10.60 -10.40
N ASP A 266 24.67 11.04 -9.16
CA ASP A 266 25.61 10.69 -8.08
C ASP A 266 25.52 9.23 -7.69
N LEU A 267 24.31 8.64 -7.66
CA LEU A 267 24.12 7.21 -7.45
C LEU A 267 24.85 6.35 -8.51
N GLY A 268 25.00 6.85 -9.73
CA GLY A 268 25.75 6.17 -10.79
C GLY A 268 27.22 5.91 -10.45
N LYS A 269 27.77 6.54 -9.40
CA LYS A 269 29.14 6.32 -8.88
C LYS A 269 29.25 5.14 -7.92
N LEU A 270 28.11 4.61 -7.44
CA LEU A 270 28.09 3.44 -6.56
C LEU A 270 28.52 2.19 -7.34
N ASP A 271 29.18 1.29 -6.61
CA ASP A 271 29.55 -0.03 -7.12
C ASP A 271 28.31 -0.94 -7.21
N ILE A 272 27.51 -0.68 -8.24
CA ILE A 272 26.28 -1.39 -8.60
C ILE A 272 26.35 -1.71 -10.08
N ASN A 273 25.93 -2.91 -10.47
CA ASN A 273 25.79 -3.26 -11.89
C ASN A 273 24.55 -2.57 -12.50
N TRP A 274 24.67 -1.27 -12.78
CA TRP A 274 23.58 -0.45 -13.31
C TRP A 274 22.98 -0.96 -14.63
N ARG A 275 23.73 -1.76 -15.40
CA ARG A 275 23.19 -2.39 -16.61
C ARG A 275 22.04 -3.34 -16.32
N ALA A 276 22.02 -3.94 -15.12
CA ALA A 276 20.97 -4.87 -14.68
C ALA A 276 19.66 -4.19 -14.30
N TYR A 277 19.63 -2.85 -14.17
CA TYR A 277 18.51 -2.10 -13.63
C TYR A 277 18.09 -0.93 -14.52
N ASN A 278 16.81 -0.56 -14.39
CA ASN A 278 16.26 0.69 -14.88
C ASN A 278 15.86 1.56 -13.67
N LEU A 279 16.23 2.82 -13.72
CA LEU A 279 15.74 3.82 -12.77
C LEU A 279 14.62 4.64 -13.43
N ILE A 280 13.42 4.58 -12.83
CA ILE A 280 12.22 5.21 -13.35
C ILE A 280 11.84 6.35 -12.41
N LYS A 281 11.92 7.60 -12.89
CA LYS A 281 11.51 8.77 -12.12
C LYS A 281 10.00 8.79 -11.96
N SER A 282 9.49 9.07 -10.77
CA SER A 282 8.06 9.12 -10.50
C SER A 282 7.34 10.26 -11.27
N SER A 283 8.09 11.29 -11.65
CA SER A 283 7.59 12.36 -12.55
C SER A 283 7.17 11.86 -13.93
N SER A 284 7.72 10.73 -14.42
CA SER A 284 7.31 10.15 -15.71
C SER A 284 5.98 9.39 -15.65
N ASN A 285 5.52 9.00 -14.46
CA ASN A 285 4.20 8.38 -14.22
C ASN A 285 3.15 9.36 -13.68
N TYR A 286 3.46 10.66 -13.69
CA TYR A 286 2.65 11.75 -13.17
C TYR A 286 1.18 11.75 -13.65
N PRO A 287 0.85 11.51 -14.95
CA PRO A 287 -0.54 11.53 -15.40
C PRO A 287 -1.42 10.45 -14.74
N ALA A 288 -0.90 9.25 -14.52
CA ALA A 288 -1.65 8.15 -13.90
C ALA A 288 -1.89 8.43 -12.39
N LEU A 289 -0.89 8.97 -11.70
CA LEU A 289 -1.00 9.42 -10.31
C LEU A 289 -1.98 10.59 -10.17
N GLN A 290 -1.93 11.54 -11.09
CA GLN A 290 -2.83 12.70 -11.09
C GLN A 290 -4.30 12.31 -11.32
N GLN A 291 -4.57 11.31 -12.15
CA GLN A 291 -5.92 10.77 -12.33
C GLN A 291 -6.44 10.08 -11.05
N SER A 292 -5.60 9.32 -10.36
CA SER A 292 -5.97 8.67 -9.10
C SER A 292 -6.25 9.68 -7.99
N ILE A 293 -5.44 10.72 -7.88
CA ILE A 293 -5.59 11.79 -6.89
C ILE A 293 -6.80 12.68 -7.21
N SER A 294 -7.03 13.03 -8.49
CA SER A 294 -8.21 13.82 -8.89
C SER A 294 -9.52 13.08 -8.67
N GLY A 295 -9.52 11.74 -8.76
CA GLY A 295 -10.64 10.89 -8.35
C GLY A 295 -10.98 11.05 -6.87
N ILE A 296 -9.97 11.08 -5.99
CA ILE A 296 -10.14 11.28 -4.55
C ILE A 296 -10.69 12.69 -4.25
N TYR A 297 -10.17 13.73 -4.92
CA TYR A 297 -10.68 15.10 -4.78
C TYR A 297 -12.12 15.25 -5.27
N SER A 298 -12.50 14.55 -6.35
CA SER A 298 -13.88 14.63 -6.87
C SER A 298 -14.89 13.98 -5.93
N ILE A 299 -14.50 12.94 -5.19
CA ILE A 299 -15.34 12.29 -4.18
C ILE A 299 -15.46 13.17 -2.94
N SER A 300 -14.36 13.77 -2.49
CA SER A 300 -14.36 14.72 -1.36
C SER A 300 -15.25 15.94 -1.64
N ASN A 301 -15.18 16.52 -2.83
CA ASN A 301 -15.99 17.68 -3.22
C ASN A 301 -17.48 17.37 -3.49
N LYS A 302 -17.87 16.10 -3.59
CA LYS A 302 -19.28 15.68 -3.72
C LYS A 302 -19.94 15.37 -2.38
N LEU A 303 -19.14 15.25 -1.31
CA LEU A 303 -19.60 14.95 0.05
C LEU A 303 -19.78 16.23 0.91
N PHE A 304 -19.40 17.38 0.38
CA PHE A 304 -19.60 18.72 0.94
C PHE A 304 -20.30 19.63 -0.09
#